data_ffbe5fde27263556d39702eacb82cd67
#
_entry.id   ffbe5fde27263556d39702eacb82cd67
#
_cell.length_a   1.000
_cell.length_b   1.000
_cell.length_c   1.000
_cell.angle_alpha   90.00
_cell.angle_beta   90.00
_cell.angle_gamma   90.00
#
_symmetry.space_group_name_H-M   'P 1'
#
loop_
_entity.id
_entity.type
_entity.pdbx_description
1 polymer ?
#
loop_
_entity_poly.entity_id
_entity_poly.type
_entity_poly.pdbx_seq_one_letter_code
_entity_poly.pdbx_strand_id
1 'polypeptide(L)'
;SVGYDHKKMGITARGAWESVKRHFRESGKDIQSEEFSVVGVGDMSGDVFGNGMLLSKHINLYAAFNHMHIFVDPNPDAAKSFAERKRLFALSRSGWTDYNAKLISKGGGIFERSAKTIKLSPEIRSRFAISNSSVTPNELIQILLRAEIELLWFGGIGTYIKASTEANADAGDRANDAIRID
;
A
#
# COMPACT_ATOMS: atom_id res chain seq x y z
N SER A 1 -14.63 -6.37 -15.06
CA SER A 1 -15.76 -7.16 -15.48
C SER A 1 -17.07 -6.43 -15.23
N VAL A 2 -18.00 -6.65 -16.10
CA VAL A 2 -19.32 -6.05 -16.01
C VAL A 2 -20.03 -6.54 -14.74
N GLY A 3 -20.63 -5.61 -13.99
CA GLY A 3 -21.39 -5.96 -12.79
C GLY A 3 -20.56 -6.26 -11.56
N TYR A 4 -19.34 -5.82 -11.52
CA TYR A 4 -18.50 -6.00 -10.34
C TYR A 4 -19.01 -5.15 -9.18
N ASP A 5 -19.35 -5.79 -8.07
CA ASP A 5 -19.91 -5.14 -6.88
C ASP A 5 -18.86 -5.12 -5.78
N HIS A 6 -18.61 -3.93 -5.20
CA HIS A 6 -17.65 -3.77 -4.10
C HIS A 6 -17.95 -4.65 -2.90
N LYS A 7 -19.22 -4.97 -2.65
CA LYS A 7 -19.59 -5.91 -1.57
C LYS A 7 -19.07 -7.31 -1.86
N LYS A 8 -19.05 -7.71 -3.13
CA LYS A 8 -18.47 -8.98 -3.56
C LYS A 8 -16.97 -8.96 -3.51
N MET A 9 -16.35 -7.78 -3.66
CA MET A 9 -14.91 -7.62 -3.48
C MET A 9 -14.45 -7.98 -2.07
N GLY A 10 -15.29 -7.74 -1.04
CA GLY A 10 -14.99 -8.17 0.31
C GLY A 10 -14.73 -9.66 0.42
N ILE A 11 -15.48 -10.47 -0.31
CA ILE A 11 -15.28 -11.92 -0.37
C ILE A 11 -13.96 -12.25 -1.08
N THR A 12 -13.67 -11.57 -2.18
CA THR A 12 -12.41 -11.74 -2.92
C THR A 12 -11.21 -11.34 -2.07
N ALA A 13 -11.32 -10.22 -1.35
CA ALA A 13 -10.26 -9.76 -0.45
C ALA A 13 -10.00 -10.76 0.67
N ARG A 14 -11.04 -11.37 1.23
CA ARG A 14 -10.89 -12.41 2.25
C ARG A 14 -10.18 -13.64 1.70
N GLY A 15 -10.53 -14.06 0.48
CA GLY A 15 -9.85 -15.17 -0.19
C GLY A 15 -8.39 -14.87 -0.45
N ALA A 16 -8.08 -13.66 -0.92
CA ALA A 16 -6.72 -13.21 -1.10
C ALA A 16 -5.97 -13.16 0.24
N TRP A 17 -6.64 -12.71 1.30
CA TRP A 17 -6.05 -12.66 2.64
C TRP A 17 -5.68 -14.05 3.15
N GLU A 18 -6.51 -15.05 2.92
CA GLU A 18 -6.19 -16.44 3.29
C GLU A 18 -4.93 -16.92 2.55
N SER A 19 -4.78 -16.55 1.29
CA SER A 19 -3.58 -16.87 0.51
C SER A 19 -2.35 -16.15 1.07
N VAL A 20 -2.48 -14.89 1.48
CA VAL A 20 -1.41 -14.12 2.14
C VAL A 20 -0.97 -14.81 3.42
N LYS A 21 -1.92 -15.17 4.28
CA LYS A 21 -1.61 -15.85 5.54
C LYS A 21 -0.87 -17.16 5.29
N ARG A 22 -1.31 -17.94 4.31
CA ARG A 22 -0.65 -19.20 3.94
C ARG A 22 0.79 -18.96 3.50
N HIS A 23 0.99 -17.99 2.60
CA HIS A 23 2.32 -17.65 2.09
C HIS A 23 3.27 -17.29 3.24
N PHE A 24 2.84 -16.44 4.16
CA PHE A 24 3.68 -16.06 5.30
C PHE A 24 3.91 -17.22 6.27
N ARG A 25 2.92 -18.08 6.50
CA ARG A 25 3.11 -19.27 7.35
C ARG A 25 4.16 -20.21 6.77
N GLU A 26 4.19 -20.40 5.48
CA GLU A 26 5.20 -21.20 4.80
C GLU A 26 6.61 -20.66 4.99
N SER A 27 6.75 -19.34 5.14
CA SER A 27 8.02 -18.69 5.46
C SER A 27 8.25 -18.47 6.95
N GLY A 28 7.39 -19.01 7.80
CA GLY A 28 7.57 -18.98 9.25
C GLY A 28 7.02 -17.76 9.96
N LYS A 29 6.17 -16.95 9.30
CA LYS A 29 5.60 -15.73 9.88
C LYS A 29 4.08 -15.82 10.01
N ASP A 30 3.56 -15.49 11.19
CA ASP A 30 2.12 -15.36 11.45
C ASP A 30 1.73 -13.88 11.42
N ILE A 31 1.15 -13.44 10.31
CA ILE A 31 0.79 -12.03 10.11
C ILE A 31 -0.45 -11.58 10.90
N GLN A 32 -1.07 -12.47 11.65
CA GLN A 32 -2.11 -12.10 12.62
C GLN A 32 -1.54 -11.76 13.99
N SER A 33 -0.26 -12.04 14.23
CA SER A 33 0.41 -11.76 15.50
C SER A 33 1.74 -11.02 15.33
N GLU A 34 2.32 -10.99 14.15
CA GLU A 34 3.61 -10.37 13.86
C GLU A 34 3.45 -9.23 12.84
N GLU A 35 4.19 -8.15 13.06
CA GLU A 35 4.18 -7.01 12.13
C GLU A 35 4.85 -7.37 10.81
N PHE A 36 4.34 -6.82 9.72
CA PHE A 36 4.93 -6.99 8.40
C PHE A 36 4.75 -5.72 7.56
N SER A 37 5.68 -5.49 6.65
CA SER A 37 5.74 -4.29 5.84
C SER A 37 4.90 -4.42 4.56
N VAL A 38 4.15 -3.37 4.24
CA VAL A 38 3.22 -3.37 3.11
C VAL A 38 3.35 -2.07 2.32
N VAL A 39 3.29 -2.19 1.00
CA VAL A 39 2.96 -1.09 0.10
C VAL A 39 1.67 -1.45 -0.62
N GLY A 40 0.71 -0.53 -0.67
CA GLY A 40 -0.59 -0.78 -1.25
C GLY A 40 -0.89 0.12 -2.45
N VAL A 41 -1.63 -0.41 -3.40
CA VAL A 41 -2.08 0.32 -4.58
C VAL A 41 -3.60 0.33 -4.61
N GLY A 42 -4.21 1.49 -4.46
CA GLY A 42 -5.66 1.62 -4.51
C GLY A 42 -6.18 2.81 -3.71
N ASP A 43 -7.49 2.99 -3.73
CA ASP A 43 -8.16 4.06 -3.00
C ASP A 43 -8.38 3.69 -1.53
N MET A 44 -8.38 4.71 -0.66
CA MET A 44 -8.56 4.53 0.78
C MET A 44 -9.89 3.84 1.11
N SER A 45 -10.95 4.18 0.39
CA SER A 45 -12.27 3.57 0.57
C SER A 45 -12.46 2.30 -0.26
N GLY A 46 -11.44 1.89 -0.99
CA GLY A 46 -11.49 0.72 -1.85
C GLY A 46 -11.21 -0.59 -1.11
N ASP A 47 -11.24 -1.65 -1.87
CA ASP A 47 -11.16 -3.02 -1.35
C ASP A 47 -9.83 -3.34 -0.67
N VAL A 48 -8.73 -2.77 -1.18
CA VAL A 48 -7.38 -3.00 -0.63
C VAL A 48 -7.29 -2.53 0.82
N PHE A 49 -7.65 -1.28 1.08
CA PHE A 49 -7.48 -0.66 2.39
C PHE A 49 -8.64 -0.91 3.33
N GLY A 50 -9.84 -1.10 2.79
CA GLY A 50 -11.03 -1.39 3.57
C GLY A 50 -11.18 -2.88 3.86
N ASN A 51 -11.54 -3.66 2.85
CA ASN A 51 -11.80 -5.09 3.05
C ASN A 51 -10.53 -5.91 3.21
N GLY A 52 -9.43 -5.50 2.56
CA GLY A 52 -8.18 -6.25 2.60
C GLY A 52 -7.35 -5.94 3.84
N MET A 53 -6.81 -4.72 3.92
CA MET A 53 -5.83 -4.40 4.96
C MET A 53 -6.42 -4.28 6.37
N LEU A 54 -7.74 -4.14 6.52
CA LEU A 54 -8.36 -4.17 7.84
C LEU A 54 -8.49 -5.57 8.43
N LEU A 55 -8.05 -6.59 7.71
CA LEU A 55 -8.03 -7.97 8.21
C LEU A 55 -6.86 -8.25 9.15
N SER A 56 -5.87 -7.37 9.22
CA SER A 56 -4.78 -7.47 10.20
C SER A 56 -4.47 -6.14 10.85
N LYS A 57 -4.20 -6.17 12.16
CA LYS A 57 -3.74 -5.03 12.95
C LYS A 57 -2.22 -4.85 12.92
N HIS A 58 -1.50 -5.75 12.28
CA HIS A 58 -0.04 -5.81 12.31
C HIS A 58 0.61 -5.30 11.02
N ILE A 59 -0.16 -4.63 10.18
CA ILE A 59 0.33 -4.06 8.94
C ILE A 59 1.09 -2.77 9.23
N ASN A 60 2.37 -2.74 8.85
CA ASN A 60 3.16 -1.53 8.76
C ASN A 60 3.05 -1.00 7.34
N LEU A 61 2.15 -0.06 7.12
CA LEU A 61 1.91 0.52 5.81
C LEU A 61 2.94 1.62 5.54
N TYR A 62 4.00 1.27 4.84
CA TYR A 62 5.07 2.20 4.50
C TYR A 62 4.70 3.17 3.41
N ALA A 63 3.87 2.75 2.48
CA ALA A 63 3.44 3.60 1.40
C ALA A 63 2.17 3.06 0.75
N ALA A 64 1.45 3.96 0.10
CA ALA A 64 0.31 3.61 -0.72
C ALA A 64 0.11 4.69 -1.77
N PHE A 65 -0.48 4.34 -2.88
CA PHE A 65 -0.81 5.34 -3.88
C PHE A 65 -2.05 4.95 -4.67
N ASN A 66 -2.72 5.97 -5.17
CA ASN A 66 -3.83 5.85 -6.11
C ASN A 66 -3.56 6.77 -7.31
N HIS A 67 -4.61 7.07 -8.08
CA HIS A 67 -4.48 7.93 -9.26
C HIS A 67 -4.22 9.42 -8.93
N MET A 68 -4.40 9.85 -7.69
CA MET A 68 -4.28 11.25 -7.28
C MET A 68 -3.17 11.52 -6.27
N HIS A 69 -2.92 10.60 -5.35
CA HIS A 69 -2.04 10.85 -4.22
C HIS A 69 -1.07 9.70 -3.97
N ILE A 70 0.04 10.04 -3.32
CA ILE A 70 1.03 9.10 -2.83
C ILE A 70 1.18 9.33 -1.32
N PHE A 71 0.87 8.32 -0.53
CA PHE A 71 1.05 8.30 0.91
C PHE A 71 2.38 7.63 1.23
N VAL A 72 3.20 8.25 2.08
CA VAL A 72 4.45 7.64 2.54
C VAL A 72 4.59 7.85 4.05
N ASP A 73 4.81 6.77 4.77
CA ASP A 73 5.12 6.78 6.19
C ASP A 73 6.40 5.98 6.41
N PRO A 74 7.54 6.63 6.62
CA PRO A 74 8.83 5.94 6.72
C PRO A 74 9.00 5.10 7.98
N ASN A 75 8.18 5.32 9.01
CA ASN A 75 8.25 4.56 10.25
C ASN A 75 6.84 4.43 10.86
N PRO A 76 5.94 3.66 10.24
CA PRO A 76 4.54 3.60 10.64
C PRO A 76 4.36 2.92 12.01
N ASP A 77 3.37 3.40 12.75
CA ASP A 77 2.85 2.72 13.94
C ASP A 77 1.66 1.87 13.51
N ALA A 78 1.78 0.56 13.60
CA ALA A 78 0.76 -0.37 13.08
C ALA A 78 -0.61 -0.14 13.72
N ALA A 79 -0.68 0.09 15.02
CA ALA A 79 -1.94 0.30 15.73
C ALA A 79 -2.62 1.61 15.34
N LYS A 80 -1.88 2.71 15.27
CA LYS A 80 -2.41 4.01 14.86
C LYS A 80 -2.85 3.99 13.40
N SER A 81 -2.05 3.37 12.54
CA SER A 81 -2.36 3.22 11.12
C SER A 81 -3.63 2.40 10.92
N PHE A 82 -3.79 1.30 11.64
CA PHE A 82 -4.99 0.47 11.58
C PHE A 82 -6.23 1.27 11.99
N ALA A 83 -6.17 1.96 13.13
CA ALA A 83 -7.29 2.74 13.65
C ALA A 83 -7.70 3.83 12.67
N GLU A 84 -6.75 4.54 12.07
CA GLU A 84 -7.04 5.59 11.11
C GLU A 84 -7.65 5.05 9.82
N ARG A 85 -7.12 3.95 9.30
CA ARG A 85 -7.70 3.31 8.10
C ARG A 85 -9.12 2.81 8.35
N LYS A 86 -9.37 2.27 9.54
CA LYS A 86 -10.72 1.84 9.94
C LYS A 86 -11.67 3.03 10.00
N ARG A 87 -11.22 4.15 10.56
CA ARG A 87 -12.02 5.39 10.61
C ARG A 87 -12.37 5.87 9.20
N LEU A 88 -11.40 5.91 8.30
CA LEU A 88 -11.60 6.38 6.93
C LEU A 88 -12.51 5.45 6.13
N PHE A 89 -12.38 4.15 6.32
CA PHE A 89 -13.24 3.19 5.64
C PHE A 89 -14.71 3.32 6.05
N ALA A 90 -14.98 3.74 7.28
CA ALA A 90 -16.34 3.96 7.78
C ALA A 90 -16.99 5.22 7.21
N LEU A 91 -16.21 6.15 6.63
CA LEU A 91 -16.75 7.35 5.99
C LEU A 91 -17.36 6.98 4.63
N SER A 92 -18.46 7.68 4.27
CA SER A 92 -19.14 7.42 2.99
C SER A 92 -18.25 7.73 1.78
N ARG A 93 -17.36 8.71 1.92
CA ARG A 93 -16.35 9.06 0.92
C ARG A 93 -15.09 9.47 1.66
N SER A 94 -13.98 8.83 1.34
CA SER A 94 -12.69 9.17 1.90
C SER A 94 -11.59 8.98 0.87
N GLY A 95 -10.54 9.76 1.03
CA GLY A 95 -9.34 9.66 0.22
C GLY A 95 -8.13 9.85 1.11
N TRP A 96 -6.94 9.82 0.53
CA TRP A 96 -5.71 9.98 1.29
C TRP A 96 -5.62 11.36 1.96
N THR A 97 -6.26 12.40 1.40
CA THR A 97 -6.29 13.73 2.01
C THR A 97 -7.10 13.80 3.30
N ASP A 98 -7.96 12.83 3.56
CA ASP A 98 -8.72 12.72 4.79
C ASP A 98 -7.94 12.04 5.92
N TYR A 99 -6.79 11.46 5.61
CA TYR A 99 -5.92 10.83 6.58
C TYR A 99 -5.34 11.88 7.53
N ASN A 100 -5.34 11.60 8.82
CA ASN A 100 -4.80 12.54 9.81
C ASN A 100 -3.27 12.55 9.72
N ALA A 101 -2.74 13.64 9.16
CA ALA A 101 -1.30 13.79 8.94
C ALA A 101 -0.48 13.72 10.24
N LYS A 102 -1.09 14.01 11.38
CA LYS A 102 -0.42 13.91 12.69
C LYS A 102 -0.08 12.47 13.09
N LEU A 103 -0.75 11.49 12.45
CA LEU A 103 -0.50 10.07 12.70
C LEU A 103 0.61 9.52 11.80
N ILE A 104 1.06 10.29 10.83
CA ILE A 104 2.18 9.91 9.97
C ILE A 104 3.47 10.23 10.72
N SER A 105 4.45 9.32 10.66
CA SER A 105 5.72 9.53 11.34
C SER A 105 6.51 10.69 10.74
N LYS A 106 7.52 11.14 11.49
CA LYS A 106 8.37 12.25 11.07
C LYS A 106 8.95 12.02 9.67
N GLY A 107 8.80 13.03 8.83
CA GLY A 107 9.29 13.00 7.45
C GLY A 107 8.34 12.38 6.44
N GLY A 108 7.28 11.73 6.89
CA GLY A 108 6.26 11.20 6.01
C GLY A 108 5.27 12.27 5.54
N GLY A 109 4.39 11.88 4.66
CA GLY A 109 3.38 12.80 4.15
C GLY A 109 2.53 12.21 3.04
N ILE A 110 1.65 13.06 2.54
CA ILE A 110 0.76 12.74 1.42
C ILE A 110 1.09 13.72 0.30
N PHE A 111 1.47 13.19 -0.84
CA PHE A 111 1.96 13.98 -1.97
C PHE A 111 0.98 13.88 -3.14
N GLU A 112 0.84 14.96 -3.90
CA GLU A 112 -0.01 14.98 -5.07
C GLU A 112 0.75 14.45 -6.31
N ARG A 113 0.10 13.56 -7.05
CA ARG A 113 0.68 13.05 -8.31
C ARG A 113 0.76 14.10 -9.41
N SER A 114 0.01 15.19 -9.27
CA SER A 114 0.07 16.32 -10.20
C SER A 114 1.29 17.24 -9.98
N ALA A 115 2.01 17.06 -8.89
CA ALA A 115 3.20 17.86 -8.59
C ALA A 115 4.29 17.61 -9.64
N LYS A 116 5.10 18.64 -9.94
CA LYS A 116 6.24 18.46 -10.84
C LYS A 116 7.35 17.66 -10.18
N THR A 117 7.64 17.97 -8.92
CA THR A 117 8.65 17.28 -8.14
C THR A 117 8.17 17.15 -6.70
N ILE A 118 8.69 16.14 -6.02
CA ILE A 118 8.45 15.89 -4.61
C ILE A 118 9.79 15.93 -3.90
N LYS A 119 9.90 16.82 -2.91
CA LYS A 119 11.07 16.88 -2.05
C LYS A 119 10.99 15.78 -1.01
N LEU A 120 12.02 14.96 -0.94
CA LEU A 120 12.06 13.82 -0.04
C LEU A 120 12.74 14.18 1.28
N SER A 121 12.10 13.81 2.38
CA SER A 121 12.68 13.96 3.70
C SER A 121 13.86 12.99 3.90
N PRO A 122 14.78 13.28 4.85
CA PRO A 122 15.82 12.34 5.19
C PRO A 122 15.28 10.98 5.63
N GLU A 123 14.14 10.96 6.31
CA GLU A 123 13.51 9.75 6.81
C GLU A 123 13.01 8.86 5.67
N ILE A 124 12.37 9.46 4.67
CA ILE A 124 11.93 8.72 3.46
C ILE A 124 13.14 8.21 2.69
N ARG A 125 14.15 9.05 2.52
CA ARG A 125 15.36 8.65 1.79
C ARG A 125 16.08 7.49 2.48
N SER A 126 16.12 7.52 3.79
CA SER A 126 16.74 6.46 4.58
C SER A 126 15.93 5.15 4.45
N ARG A 127 14.61 5.24 4.60
CA ARG A 127 13.74 4.04 4.56
C ARG A 127 13.82 3.31 3.23
N PHE A 128 13.84 4.05 2.13
CA PHE A 128 13.79 3.47 0.77
C PHE A 128 15.13 3.52 0.04
N ALA A 129 16.22 3.85 0.75
CA ALA A 129 17.58 3.91 0.19
C ALA A 129 17.66 4.81 -1.05
N ILE A 130 17.10 6.03 -0.94
CA ILE A 130 17.06 6.99 -2.04
C ILE A 130 18.19 8.00 -1.86
N SER A 131 19.04 8.15 -2.86
CA SER A 131 20.14 9.12 -2.84
C SER A 131 19.71 10.53 -3.23
N ASN A 132 18.70 10.66 -4.08
CA ASN A 132 18.21 11.96 -4.56
C ASN A 132 17.39 12.69 -3.51
N SER A 133 17.54 14.02 -3.44
CA SER A 133 16.76 14.85 -2.51
C SER A 133 15.37 15.18 -3.01
N SER A 134 15.13 15.05 -4.32
CA SER A 134 13.82 15.25 -4.93
C SER A 134 13.65 14.30 -6.12
N VAL A 135 12.41 13.94 -6.39
CA VAL A 135 12.04 13.02 -7.48
C VAL A 135 10.73 13.49 -8.08
N THR A 136 10.42 13.01 -9.28
CA THR A 136 9.08 13.18 -9.84
C THR A 136 8.10 12.19 -9.16
N PRO A 137 6.79 12.46 -9.21
CA PRO A 137 5.81 11.50 -8.68
C PRO A 137 5.93 10.10 -9.28
N ASN A 138 6.16 10.00 -10.61
CA ASN A 138 6.33 8.69 -11.23
C ASN A 138 7.59 7.98 -10.78
N GLU A 139 8.69 8.70 -10.60
CA GLU A 139 9.92 8.13 -10.05
C GLU A 139 9.68 7.60 -8.62
N LEU A 140 8.94 8.35 -7.80
CA LEU A 140 8.62 7.90 -6.45
C LEU A 140 7.80 6.61 -6.48
N ILE A 141 6.78 6.54 -7.34
CA ILE A 141 5.97 5.32 -7.49
C ILE A 141 6.85 4.12 -7.87
N GLN A 142 7.77 4.31 -8.82
CA GLN A 142 8.69 3.24 -9.21
C GLN A 142 9.58 2.80 -8.05
N ILE A 143 10.08 3.74 -7.27
CA ILE A 143 10.87 3.44 -6.07
C ILE A 143 10.06 2.62 -5.07
N LEU A 144 8.80 3.01 -4.83
CA LEU A 144 7.92 2.29 -3.91
C LEU A 144 7.61 0.87 -4.38
N LEU A 145 7.45 0.69 -5.69
CA LEU A 145 7.22 -0.64 -6.27
C LEU A 145 8.46 -1.54 -6.20
N ARG A 146 9.65 -0.95 -6.14
CA ARG A 146 10.93 -1.66 -5.97
C ARG A 146 11.32 -1.88 -4.52
N ALA A 147 10.64 -1.24 -3.58
CA ALA A 147 11.04 -1.25 -2.18
C ALA A 147 11.14 -2.67 -1.63
N GLU A 148 12.11 -2.86 -0.74
CA GLU A 148 12.23 -4.10 0.02
C GLU A 148 11.18 -4.14 1.10
N ILE A 149 10.03 -4.70 0.75
CA ILE A 149 8.87 -4.88 1.63
C ILE A 149 8.39 -6.31 1.53
N GLU A 150 7.68 -6.75 2.57
CA GLU A 150 7.20 -8.13 2.65
C GLU A 150 5.97 -8.39 1.78
N LEU A 151 5.14 -7.36 1.54
CA LEU A 151 3.92 -7.50 0.75
C LEU A 151 3.65 -6.27 -0.09
N LEU A 152 3.45 -6.47 -1.38
CA LEU A 152 2.92 -5.47 -2.29
C LEU A 152 1.50 -5.90 -2.67
N TRP A 153 0.49 -5.09 -2.32
CA TRP A 153 -0.90 -5.43 -2.52
C TRP A 153 -1.57 -4.47 -3.51
N PHE A 154 -2.01 -5.03 -4.62
CA PHE A 154 -2.82 -4.30 -5.61
C PHE A 154 -4.31 -4.56 -5.39
N GLY A 155 -5.12 -3.49 -5.47
CA GLY A 155 -6.56 -3.60 -5.56
C GLY A 155 -7.03 -3.55 -7.01
N GLY A 156 -8.20 -4.07 -7.26
CA GLY A 156 -8.83 -4.07 -8.57
C GLY A 156 -9.42 -5.42 -8.92
N ILE A 157 -9.70 -5.62 -10.20
CA ILE A 157 -10.18 -6.91 -10.69
C ILE A 157 -9.07 -7.93 -10.52
N GLY A 158 -9.25 -8.83 -9.54
CA GLY A 158 -8.19 -9.76 -9.18
C GLY A 158 -7.12 -9.08 -8.34
N THR A 159 -7.36 -9.01 -7.03
CA THR A 159 -6.36 -8.56 -6.07
C THR A 159 -5.08 -9.36 -6.27
N TYR A 160 -3.96 -8.66 -6.35
CA TYR A 160 -2.68 -9.28 -6.57
C TYR A 160 -1.77 -9.11 -5.36
N ILE A 161 -1.02 -10.16 -5.04
CA ILE A 161 -0.06 -10.21 -3.95
C ILE A 161 1.31 -10.52 -4.56
N LYS A 162 2.32 -9.74 -4.17
CA LYS A 162 3.69 -9.94 -4.61
C LYS A 162 4.62 -9.95 -3.40
N ALA A 163 5.42 -10.99 -3.27
CA ALA A 163 6.53 -11.01 -2.32
C ALA A 163 7.70 -10.19 -2.88
N SER A 164 8.58 -9.71 -2.00
CA SER A 164 9.72 -8.87 -2.39
C SER A 164 10.66 -9.52 -3.40
N THR A 165 10.66 -10.85 -3.44
CA THR A 165 11.51 -11.62 -4.34
C THR A 165 10.87 -11.91 -5.70
N GLU A 166 9.60 -11.59 -5.89
CA GLU A 166 8.89 -11.86 -7.13
C GLU A 166 9.09 -10.73 -8.14
N ALA A 167 9.24 -11.09 -9.41
CA ALA A 167 9.29 -10.13 -10.50
C ALA A 167 7.92 -9.51 -10.75
N ASN A 168 7.90 -8.27 -11.26
CA ASN A 168 6.65 -7.59 -11.59
C ASN A 168 5.82 -8.34 -12.64
N ALA A 169 6.48 -9.05 -13.56
CA ALA A 169 5.81 -9.88 -14.57
C ALA A 169 4.96 -10.98 -13.93
N ASP A 170 5.38 -11.50 -12.78
CA ASP A 170 4.65 -12.53 -12.05
C ASP A 170 3.37 -12.01 -11.43
N ALA A 171 3.21 -10.69 -11.38
CA ALA A 171 2.00 -10.06 -10.85
C ALA A 171 0.77 -10.35 -11.69
N GLY A 172 0.89 -10.59 -12.98
CA GLY A 172 -0.23 -10.89 -13.85
C GLY A 172 -1.15 -9.69 -14.11
N ASP A 173 -0.86 -8.52 -13.59
CA ASP A 173 -1.67 -7.32 -13.77
C ASP A 173 -1.04 -6.39 -14.79
N ARG A 174 -1.44 -6.54 -16.03
CA ARG A 174 -0.88 -5.76 -17.13
C ARG A 174 -1.34 -4.30 -17.14
N ALA A 175 -2.38 -3.97 -16.42
CA ALA A 175 -2.86 -2.58 -16.35
C ALA A 175 -1.83 -1.65 -15.68
N ASN A 176 -0.95 -2.19 -14.86
CA ASN A 176 0.08 -1.43 -14.17
C ASN A 176 1.47 -1.56 -14.79
N ASP A 177 1.61 -2.21 -15.94
CA ASP A 177 2.93 -2.43 -16.56
C ASP A 177 3.68 -1.13 -16.84
N ALA A 178 2.97 -0.04 -17.15
CA ALA A 178 3.57 1.26 -17.42
C ALA A 178 4.28 1.88 -16.20
N ILE A 179 3.87 1.52 -14.99
CA ILE A 179 4.47 2.03 -13.75
C ILE A 179 5.30 0.98 -13.02
N ARG A 180 5.29 -0.25 -13.50
CA ARG A 180 6.13 -1.32 -12.97
C ARG A 180 7.57 -1.17 -13.43
N ILE A 181 8.43 -1.78 -12.67
CA ILE A 181 9.86 -1.83 -12.95
C ILE A 181 10.33 -3.26 -12.95
N ASP A 182 11.31 -3.52 -13.78
CA ASP A 182 11.95 -4.83 -13.88
C ASP A 182 12.92 -5.08 -12.74
#